data_3b3b183e0157838e7311bed9434b9066
#
_entry.id   3b3b183e0157838e7311bed9434b9066
#
_cell.length_a   1.000
_cell.length_b   1.000
_cell.length_c   1.000
_cell.angle_alpha   90.00
_cell.angle_beta   90.00
_cell.angle_gamma   90.00
#
_symmetry.space_group_name_H-M   'P 1'
#
loop_
_entity.id
_entity.type
_entity.pdbx_description
1 polymer ?
#
loop_
_entity_poly.entity_id
_entity_poly.type
_entity_poly.pdbx_seq_one_letter_code
_entity_poly.pdbx_strand_id
1 'polypeptide(L)'
;MSLLEEMLAKKDNLLYLIDNITSAFPMEDPDIYKIKMHLQSLTQEDIYEDKIIPLFTEDDEARCLLDLLFDYYQKTYVEFGSVSRLFHKVLINISAENLTGIFTDSKLLHTTMRSICVLDGDHKSDITNFIVALPGKAAPEAVLLNYIKELYNNDDPFWKNRIIVDKGYSKNYYITNIKNLVGDFEAELVRLHKNGESSKGKRRAFNKKLFNDNQNFFTFVFKHWLHNKVNKAEIDRFYNELHTLFLKVAPYHEINPKEWT
;
A
#
# COMPACT_ATOMS: atom_id res chain seq x y z
N MET A 1 -18.36 -12.50 7.26
CA MET A 1 -19.21 -11.37 6.82
C MET A 1 -19.43 -10.48 8.04
N SER A 2 -19.22 -9.18 7.92
CA SER A 2 -19.49 -8.28 9.05
C SER A 2 -21.01 -8.03 9.16
N LEU A 3 -21.49 -7.64 10.34
CA LEU A 3 -22.91 -7.27 10.54
C LEU A 3 -23.37 -6.22 9.52
N LEU A 4 -22.51 -5.28 9.17
CA LEU A 4 -22.79 -4.24 8.19
C LEU A 4 -22.99 -4.80 6.76
N GLU A 5 -22.17 -5.78 6.37
CA GLU A 5 -22.34 -6.47 5.08
C GLU A 5 -23.65 -7.27 5.01
N GLU A 6 -24.04 -7.90 6.13
CA GLU A 6 -25.34 -8.58 6.22
C GLU A 6 -26.53 -7.61 6.15
N MET A 7 -26.40 -6.42 6.76
CA MET A 7 -27.44 -5.39 6.69
C MET A 7 -27.57 -4.83 5.26
N LEU A 8 -26.45 -4.61 4.56
CA LEU A 8 -26.45 -4.11 3.18
C LEU A 8 -26.99 -5.13 2.18
N ALA A 9 -26.86 -6.43 2.45
CA ALA A 9 -27.41 -7.48 1.60
C ALA A 9 -28.95 -7.56 1.64
N LYS A 10 -29.61 -6.93 2.61
CA LYS A 10 -31.08 -6.88 2.72
C LYS A 10 -31.63 -5.64 2.03
N LYS A 11 -32.38 -5.82 0.94
CA LYS A 11 -32.91 -4.75 0.08
C LYS A 11 -33.84 -3.74 0.77
N ASP A 12 -34.38 -4.10 1.95
CA ASP A 12 -35.36 -3.27 2.68
C ASP A 12 -34.73 -2.42 3.79
N ASN A 13 -33.40 -2.41 3.91
CA ASN A 13 -32.72 -1.59 4.90
C ASN A 13 -32.42 -0.20 4.34
N LEU A 14 -32.88 0.84 5.06
CA LEU A 14 -32.49 2.23 4.82
C LEU A 14 -31.31 2.56 5.73
N LEU A 15 -30.22 3.01 5.15
CA LEU A 15 -29.05 3.48 5.90
C LEU A 15 -29.12 5.00 5.99
N TYR A 16 -29.05 5.52 7.21
CA TYR A 16 -28.97 6.95 7.46
C TYR A 16 -27.58 7.31 7.94
N LEU A 17 -27.01 8.34 7.36
CA LEU A 17 -25.81 9.00 7.88
C LEU A 17 -26.26 10.07 8.85
N ILE A 18 -25.67 10.08 10.03
CA ILE A 18 -25.84 11.13 11.04
C ILE A 18 -24.59 11.98 10.96
N ASP A 19 -24.76 13.21 10.46
CA ASP A 19 -23.72 14.21 10.42
C ASP A 19 -23.89 15.15 11.62
N ASN A 20 -22.84 15.29 12.40
CA ASN A 20 -22.72 16.26 13.51
C ASN A 20 -24.01 16.56 14.29
N ILE A 21 -24.54 15.56 15.00
CA ILE A 21 -25.54 15.74 16.08
C ILE A 21 -26.91 16.31 15.61
N THR A 22 -27.01 16.93 14.45
CA THR A 22 -28.19 17.71 14.08
C THR A 22 -28.97 17.23 12.86
N SER A 23 -28.41 16.41 12.00
CA SER A 23 -29.06 15.98 10.76
C SER A 23 -28.80 14.51 10.45
N ALA A 24 -29.85 13.77 10.11
CA ALA A 24 -29.76 12.43 9.58
C ALA A 24 -30.31 12.43 8.15
N PHE A 25 -29.53 11.98 7.16
CA PHE A 25 -29.97 11.87 5.79
C PHE A 25 -29.80 10.45 5.27
N PRO A 26 -30.73 10.00 4.39
CA PRO A 26 -30.60 8.69 3.79
C PRO A 26 -29.36 8.63 2.88
N MET A 27 -28.60 7.55 2.98
CA MET A 27 -27.51 7.29 2.05
C MET A 27 -28.09 6.72 0.76
N GLU A 28 -27.93 7.44 -0.35
CA GLU A 28 -28.30 6.95 -1.68
C GLU A 28 -27.35 5.82 -2.11
N ASP A 29 -27.91 4.69 -2.55
CA ASP A 29 -27.17 3.49 -2.95
C ASP A 29 -26.09 3.10 -1.92
N PRO A 30 -26.49 2.65 -0.71
CA PRO A 30 -25.55 2.32 0.35
C PRO A 30 -24.64 1.18 -0.08
N ASP A 31 -23.35 1.44 -0.07
CA ASP A 31 -22.27 0.52 -0.40
C ASP A 31 -21.27 0.49 0.76
N ILE A 32 -20.68 -0.67 1.03
CA ILE A 32 -19.72 -0.85 2.12
C ILE A 32 -18.53 0.10 2.01
N TYR A 33 -18.09 0.42 0.79
CA TYR A 33 -16.96 1.31 0.55
C TYR A 33 -17.35 2.78 0.78
N LYS A 34 -18.54 3.20 0.34
CA LYS A 34 -19.08 4.54 0.64
C LYS A 34 -19.21 4.75 2.14
N ILE A 35 -19.71 3.73 2.88
CA ILE A 35 -19.83 3.79 4.34
C ILE A 35 -18.44 3.91 4.99
N LYS A 36 -17.49 3.07 4.57
CA LYS A 36 -16.11 3.14 5.08
C LYS A 36 -15.48 4.50 4.80
N MET A 37 -15.64 5.05 3.60
CA MET A 37 -15.15 6.39 3.24
C MET A 37 -15.82 7.48 4.06
N HIS A 38 -17.13 7.37 4.29
CA HIS A 38 -17.86 8.34 5.12
C HIS A 38 -17.44 8.28 6.59
N LEU A 39 -17.32 7.09 7.16
CA LEU A 39 -16.80 6.92 8.53
C LEU A 39 -15.38 7.48 8.66
N GLN A 40 -14.56 7.36 7.63
CA GLN A 40 -13.23 7.94 7.61
C GLN A 40 -13.26 9.46 7.44
N SER A 41 -14.23 10.01 6.71
CA SER A 41 -14.39 11.47 6.66
C SER A 41 -14.91 12.04 7.97
N LEU A 42 -15.68 11.29 8.74
CA LEU A 42 -16.06 11.66 10.12
C LEU A 42 -14.85 11.59 11.07
N THR A 43 -14.02 10.55 10.92
CA THR A 43 -12.73 10.49 11.62
C THR A 43 -11.77 11.56 11.14
N GLN A 44 -11.95 12.08 9.95
CA GLN A 44 -11.20 13.24 9.45
C GLN A 44 -11.55 14.53 10.15
N GLU A 45 -12.71 14.72 10.73
CA GLU A 45 -12.97 15.89 11.56
C GLU A 45 -12.09 15.89 12.80
N ASP A 46 -11.89 14.70 13.43
CA ASP A 46 -10.91 14.54 14.51
C ASP A 46 -9.47 14.70 13.96
N ILE A 47 -9.18 14.20 12.75
CA ILE A 47 -7.89 14.32 12.07
C ILE A 47 -7.64 15.78 11.58
N TYR A 48 -8.68 16.54 11.27
CA TYR A 48 -8.57 17.96 10.92
C TYR A 48 -8.02 18.80 12.07
N GLU A 49 -8.39 18.49 13.31
CA GLU A 49 -7.81 19.14 14.47
C GLU A 49 -6.30 18.84 14.57
N ASP A 50 -5.88 17.63 14.17
CA ASP A 50 -4.48 17.20 14.21
C ASP A 50 -3.66 17.58 12.96
N LYS A 51 -4.27 18.18 11.93
CA LYS A 51 -3.62 18.56 10.66
C LYS A 51 -2.89 17.38 9.98
N ILE A 52 -3.61 16.31 9.70
CA ILE A 52 -3.07 15.04 9.17
C ILE A 52 -3.70 14.70 7.82
N ILE A 53 -2.89 14.27 6.85
CA ILE A 53 -3.30 13.82 5.52
C ILE A 53 -3.49 12.30 5.50
N PRO A 54 -4.69 11.78 5.24
CA PRO A 54 -4.91 10.34 5.13
C PRO A 54 -4.25 9.74 3.88
N LEU A 55 -3.55 8.62 4.06
CA LEU A 55 -3.02 7.79 2.99
C LEU A 55 -3.76 6.45 2.96
N PHE A 56 -4.38 6.14 1.83
CA PHE A 56 -5.04 4.86 1.57
C PHE A 56 -4.11 3.94 0.82
N THR A 57 -4.00 2.69 1.24
CA THR A 57 -3.24 1.63 0.56
C THR A 57 -4.14 0.44 0.29
N GLU A 58 -3.73 -0.45 -0.64
CA GLU A 58 -4.51 -1.64 -0.95
C GLU A 58 -4.59 -2.62 0.21
N ASP A 59 -3.47 -2.83 0.89
CA ASP A 59 -3.33 -3.87 1.91
C ASP A 59 -2.16 -3.61 2.87
N ASP A 60 -1.92 -4.58 3.77
CA ASP A 60 -0.88 -4.51 4.78
C ASP A 60 0.53 -4.60 4.19
N GLU A 61 0.70 -5.33 3.08
CA GLU A 61 1.97 -5.45 2.37
C GLU A 61 2.38 -4.10 1.79
N ALA A 62 1.46 -3.41 1.12
CA ALA A 62 1.66 -2.06 0.60
C ALA A 62 1.99 -1.06 1.71
N ARG A 63 1.28 -1.13 2.86
CA ARG A 63 1.56 -0.29 4.03
C ARG A 63 2.96 -0.54 4.59
N CYS A 64 3.36 -1.80 4.71
CA CYS A 64 4.68 -2.17 5.20
C CYS A 64 5.79 -1.57 4.32
N LEU A 65 5.65 -1.64 3.00
CA LEU A 65 6.61 -1.03 2.10
C LEU A 65 6.60 0.50 2.16
N LEU A 66 5.42 1.10 2.28
CA LEU A 66 5.28 2.54 2.45
C LEU A 66 5.96 3.03 3.74
N ASP A 67 5.87 2.27 4.84
CA ASP A 67 6.58 2.57 6.09
C ASP A 67 8.10 2.58 5.88
N LEU A 68 8.63 1.57 5.20
CA LEU A 68 10.05 1.46 4.92
C LEU A 68 10.55 2.55 3.94
N LEU A 69 9.71 2.96 2.99
CA LEU A 69 9.98 4.11 2.11
C LEU A 69 10.04 5.41 2.92
N PHE A 70 9.10 5.62 3.83
CA PHE A 70 9.10 6.80 4.69
C PHE A 70 10.34 6.84 5.59
N ASP A 71 10.71 5.71 6.20
CA ASP A 71 11.96 5.58 6.96
C ASP A 71 13.21 5.91 6.12
N TYR A 72 13.22 5.49 4.85
CA TYR A 72 14.30 5.81 3.92
C TYR A 72 14.33 7.30 3.58
N TYR A 73 13.18 7.90 3.28
CA TYR A 73 13.10 9.32 2.94
C TYR A 73 13.46 10.22 4.12
N GLN A 74 13.03 9.90 5.34
CA GLN A 74 13.43 10.64 6.54
C GLN A 74 14.95 10.69 6.75
N LYS A 75 15.66 9.63 6.32
CA LYS A 75 17.12 9.56 6.43
C LYS A 75 17.84 10.20 5.25
N THR A 76 17.18 10.30 4.11
CA THR A 76 17.78 10.74 2.85
C THR A 76 17.48 12.21 2.56
N TYR A 77 16.27 12.68 2.90
CA TYR A 77 15.80 14.03 2.62
C TYR A 77 15.42 14.72 3.93
N VAL A 78 16.18 15.74 4.31
CA VAL A 78 16.03 16.42 5.61
C VAL A 78 14.64 17.02 5.78
N GLU A 79 14.08 17.58 4.71
CA GLU A 79 12.76 18.20 4.67
C GLU A 79 11.63 17.20 4.91
N PHE A 80 11.80 15.94 4.50
CA PHE A 80 10.78 14.91 4.70
C PHE A 80 10.61 14.50 6.18
N GLY A 81 11.63 14.70 7.00
CA GLY A 81 11.58 14.37 8.42
C GLY A 81 10.48 15.11 9.18
N SER A 82 10.24 16.39 8.87
CA SER A 82 9.17 17.21 9.47
C SER A 82 7.79 16.86 8.92
N VAL A 83 7.72 16.49 7.64
CA VAL A 83 6.47 16.27 6.92
C VAL A 83 5.90 14.87 7.09
N SER A 84 6.76 13.89 7.29
CA SER A 84 6.34 12.48 7.38
C SER A 84 5.27 12.22 8.45
N ARG A 85 5.30 12.96 9.56
CA ARG A 85 4.32 12.88 10.65
C ARG A 85 2.94 13.43 10.28
N LEU A 86 2.85 14.21 9.21
CA LEU A 86 1.59 14.79 8.73
C LEU A 86 0.78 13.79 7.89
N PHE A 87 1.31 12.60 7.63
CA PHE A 87 0.62 11.55 6.91
C PHE A 87 0.09 10.48 7.88
N HIS A 88 -1.19 10.16 7.75
CA HIS A 88 -1.83 9.07 8.47
C HIS A 88 -2.13 7.90 7.52
N LYS A 89 -1.50 6.76 7.74
CA LYS A 89 -1.74 5.55 6.95
C LYS A 89 -2.99 4.86 7.47
N VAL A 90 -4.04 4.89 6.68
CA VAL A 90 -5.34 4.34 7.05
C VAL A 90 -5.29 2.82 7.09
N LEU A 91 -5.70 2.22 8.22
CA LEU A 91 -5.67 0.77 8.43
C LEU A 91 -6.90 0.08 7.81
N ILE A 92 -6.94 0.06 6.47
CA ILE A 92 -8.02 -0.53 5.71
C ILE A 92 -7.46 -1.34 4.54
N ASN A 93 -8.10 -2.44 4.18
CA ASN A 93 -7.73 -3.27 3.04
C ASN A 93 -8.83 -3.17 1.98
N ILE A 94 -8.52 -2.51 0.87
CA ILE A 94 -9.43 -2.28 -0.26
C ILE A 94 -8.66 -2.58 -1.54
N SER A 95 -9.26 -3.35 -2.47
CA SER A 95 -8.59 -3.65 -3.75
C SER A 95 -8.30 -2.38 -4.55
N ALA A 96 -7.24 -2.42 -5.37
CA ALA A 96 -6.86 -1.32 -6.27
C ALA A 96 -8.02 -0.83 -7.13
N GLU A 97 -8.82 -1.76 -7.67
CA GLU A 97 -9.97 -1.45 -8.52
C GLU A 97 -11.00 -0.60 -7.77
N ASN A 98 -11.32 -0.98 -6.52
CA ASN A 98 -12.25 -0.25 -5.69
C ASN A 98 -11.70 1.11 -5.24
N LEU A 99 -10.42 1.17 -4.83
CA LEU A 99 -9.77 2.45 -4.51
C LEU A 99 -9.76 3.39 -5.71
N THR A 100 -9.35 2.90 -6.88
CA THR A 100 -9.39 3.69 -8.11
C THR A 100 -10.80 4.18 -8.41
N GLY A 101 -11.80 3.30 -8.30
CA GLY A 101 -13.21 3.67 -8.47
C GLY A 101 -13.63 4.81 -7.55
N ILE A 102 -13.27 4.73 -6.26
CA ILE A 102 -13.59 5.77 -5.27
C ILE A 102 -12.91 7.11 -5.62
N PHE A 103 -11.62 7.07 -5.94
CA PHE A 103 -10.81 8.27 -6.20
C PHE A 103 -11.14 8.93 -7.55
N THR A 104 -11.72 8.21 -8.49
CA THR A 104 -12.16 8.74 -9.80
C THR A 104 -13.65 9.07 -9.85
N ASP A 105 -14.42 8.75 -8.81
CA ASP A 105 -15.87 9.05 -8.76
C ASP A 105 -16.09 10.53 -8.51
N SER A 106 -16.77 11.21 -9.44
CA SER A 106 -17.05 12.65 -9.36
C SER A 106 -17.95 13.03 -8.17
N LYS A 107 -18.76 12.10 -7.66
CA LYS A 107 -19.62 12.32 -6.48
C LYS A 107 -18.83 12.30 -5.17
N LEU A 108 -17.67 11.61 -5.15
CA LEU A 108 -16.79 11.49 -3.98
C LEU A 108 -15.62 12.46 -4.04
N LEU A 109 -15.56 13.32 -5.05
CA LEU A 109 -14.43 14.23 -5.30
C LEU A 109 -14.03 15.03 -4.04
N HIS A 110 -15.01 15.59 -3.32
CA HIS A 110 -14.73 16.37 -2.11
C HIS A 110 -14.06 15.56 -0.99
N THR A 111 -14.39 14.27 -0.89
CA THR A 111 -13.77 13.37 0.10
C THR A 111 -12.35 13.00 -0.32
N THR A 112 -12.16 12.62 -1.59
CA THR A 112 -10.86 12.14 -2.09
C THR A 112 -9.84 13.26 -2.27
N MET A 113 -10.26 14.49 -2.55
CA MET A 113 -9.37 15.67 -2.61
C MET A 113 -8.64 15.95 -1.29
N ARG A 114 -9.08 15.37 -0.18
CA ARG A 114 -8.47 15.54 1.15
C ARG A 114 -7.56 14.38 1.54
N SER A 115 -7.35 13.43 0.66
CA SER A 115 -6.58 12.23 0.92
C SER A 115 -5.74 11.82 -0.29
N ILE A 116 -4.81 10.90 -0.08
CA ILE A 116 -3.95 10.37 -1.13
C ILE A 116 -4.13 8.85 -1.19
N CYS A 117 -4.30 8.31 -2.39
CA CYS A 117 -4.30 6.88 -2.65
C CYS A 117 -2.91 6.41 -3.08
N VAL A 118 -2.40 5.37 -2.45
CA VAL A 118 -1.15 4.71 -2.78
C VAL A 118 -1.46 3.29 -3.23
N LEU A 119 -1.33 3.03 -4.53
CA LEU A 119 -1.55 1.72 -5.14
C LEU A 119 -0.24 0.94 -5.25
N ASP A 120 -0.35 -0.36 -5.48
CA ASP A 120 0.78 -1.22 -5.81
C ASP A 120 1.51 -0.75 -7.08
N GLY A 121 2.78 -1.12 -7.22
CA GLY A 121 3.64 -0.64 -8.31
C GLY A 121 3.27 -1.15 -9.71
N ASP A 122 2.38 -2.13 -9.85
CA ASP A 122 1.84 -2.60 -11.12
C ASP A 122 0.70 -1.70 -11.68
N HIS A 123 0.27 -0.72 -10.89
CA HIS A 123 -0.66 0.31 -11.31
C HIS A 123 0.04 1.57 -11.82
N LYS A 124 -0.73 2.50 -12.38
CA LYS A 124 -0.23 3.79 -12.84
C LYS A 124 -0.65 4.88 -11.87
N SER A 125 0.26 5.82 -11.61
CA SER A 125 -0.08 7.05 -10.91
C SER A 125 -1.05 7.90 -11.72
N ASP A 126 -2.01 8.52 -11.03
CA ASP A 126 -2.92 9.53 -11.56
C ASP A 126 -2.99 10.71 -10.59
N ILE A 127 -2.08 11.65 -10.81
CA ILE A 127 -1.90 12.83 -9.95
C ILE A 127 -3.15 13.75 -9.98
N THR A 128 -3.98 13.64 -11.03
CA THR A 128 -5.23 14.40 -11.13
C THR A 128 -6.25 13.89 -10.12
N ASN A 129 -6.31 12.59 -9.94
CA ASN A 129 -7.21 11.91 -9.03
C ASN A 129 -6.54 11.53 -7.69
N PHE A 130 -5.43 12.16 -7.32
CA PHE A 130 -4.73 11.95 -6.03
C PHE A 130 -4.23 10.51 -5.82
N ILE A 131 -3.88 9.82 -6.90
CA ILE A 131 -3.39 8.44 -6.90
C ILE A 131 -1.90 8.44 -7.24
N VAL A 132 -1.11 7.73 -6.44
CA VAL A 132 0.32 7.46 -6.70
C VAL A 132 0.59 5.96 -6.57
N ALA A 133 1.44 5.41 -7.47
CA ALA A 133 1.82 4.00 -7.43
C ALA A 133 3.19 3.81 -6.77
N LEU A 134 3.31 2.80 -5.90
CA LEU A 134 4.56 2.39 -5.25
C LEU A 134 5.67 2.16 -6.29
N PRO A 135 6.95 2.34 -5.91
CA PRO A 135 8.04 2.03 -6.82
C PRO A 135 8.20 0.51 -7.00
N GLY A 136 8.75 0.10 -8.17
CA GLY A 136 9.11 -1.30 -8.45
C GLY A 136 8.34 -1.96 -9.58
N LYS A 137 7.33 -1.32 -10.18
CA LYS A 137 6.58 -1.78 -11.37
C LYS A 137 5.88 -3.14 -11.23
N ALA A 138 5.66 -3.60 -10.02
CA ALA A 138 4.94 -4.82 -9.69
C ALA A 138 4.36 -4.71 -8.28
N ALA A 139 3.50 -5.67 -7.89
CA ALA A 139 3.05 -5.79 -6.51
C ALA A 139 4.25 -5.95 -5.55
N PRO A 140 4.18 -5.39 -4.32
CA PRO A 140 5.28 -5.35 -3.35
C PRO A 140 6.01 -6.68 -3.17
N GLU A 141 5.26 -7.75 -2.92
CA GLU A 141 5.80 -9.07 -2.72
C GLU A 141 6.51 -9.63 -3.97
N ALA A 142 6.01 -9.30 -5.16
CA ALA A 142 6.63 -9.75 -6.42
C ALA A 142 7.95 -9.01 -6.68
N VAL A 143 8.03 -7.71 -6.38
CA VAL A 143 9.28 -6.92 -6.46
C VAL A 143 10.35 -7.59 -5.61
N LEU A 144 10.03 -7.91 -4.36
CA LEU A 144 11.00 -8.44 -3.40
C LEU A 144 11.41 -9.88 -3.71
N LEU A 145 10.46 -10.72 -4.16
CA LEU A 145 10.77 -12.08 -4.59
C LEU A 145 11.70 -12.11 -5.82
N ASN A 146 11.48 -11.22 -6.79
CA ASN A 146 12.36 -11.11 -7.94
C ASN A 146 13.74 -10.58 -7.52
N TYR A 147 13.78 -9.55 -6.70
CA TYR A 147 15.04 -8.96 -6.25
C TYR A 147 15.90 -9.93 -5.44
N ILE A 148 15.32 -10.66 -4.48
CA ILE A 148 16.09 -11.64 -3.71
C ILE A 148 16.62 -12.78 -4.57
N LYS A 149 15.89 -13.17 -5.60
CA LYS A 149 16.35 -14.14 -6.61
C LYS A 149 17.56 -13.62 -7.37
N GLU A 150 17.57 -12.34 -7.75
CA GLU A 150 18.73 -11.69 -8.39
C GLU A 150 19.94 -11.66 -7.44
N LEU A 151 19.76 -11.24 -6.19
CA LEU A 151 20.82 -11.24 -5.16
C LEU A 151 21.43 -12.65 -4.96
N TYR A 152 20.59 -13.67 -5.01
CA TYR A 152 21.03 -15.06 -4.88
C TYR A 152 21.85 -15.50 -6.11
N ASN A 153 21.34 -15.26 -7.32
CA ASN A 153 21.97 -15.70 -8.56
C ASN A 153 23.31 -14.99 -8.81
N ASN A 154 23.44 -13.74 -8.39
CA ASN A 154 24.63 -12.91 -8.58
C ASN A 154 25.67 -13.04 -7.43
N ASP A 155 25.43 -13.91 -6.47
CA ASP A 155 26.28 -14.04 -5.25
C ASP A 155 26.53 -12.69 -4.57
N ASP A 156 25.49 -11.88 -4.47
CA ASP A 156 25.57 -10.50 -4.01
C ASP A 156 26.18 -10.39 -2.60
N PRO A 157 26.97 -9.34 -2.29
CA PRO A 157 27.51 -9.07 -0.97
C PRO A 157 26.46 -8.94 0.14
N PHE A 158 25.20 -8.74 -0.18
CA PHE A 158 24.07 -8.78 0.75
C PHE A 158 24.16 -9.97 1.70
N TRP A 159 24.50 -11.16 1.19
CA TRP A 159 24.59 -12.41 1.96
C TRP A 159 25.73 -12.46 2.96
N LYS A 160 26.70 -11.54 2.82
CA LYS A 160 27.88 -11.41 3.72
C LYS A 160 27.75 -10.21 4.67
N ASN A 161 26.64 -9.46 4.57
CA ASN A 161 26.39 -8.33 5.45
C ASN A 161 26.18 -8.83 6.88
N ARG A 162 26.98 -8.29 7.81
CA ARG A 162 26.98 -8.72 9.20
C ARG A 162 25.60 -8.65 9.85
N ILE A 163 24.84 -7.57 9.59
CA ILE A 163 23.49 -7.40 10.16
C ILE A 163 22.56 -8.52 9.69
N ILE A 164 22.67 -8.94 8.44
CA ILE A 164 21.87 -10.01 7.85
C ILE A 164 22.23 -11.35 8.49
N VAL A 165 23.53 -11.63 8.62
CA VAL A 165 24.07 -12.87 9.20
C VAL A 165 23.74 -12.98 10.69
N ASP A 166 23.91 -11.91 11.45
CA ASP A 166 23.64 -11.87 12.90
C ASP A 166 22.13 -12.10 13.21
N LYS A 167 21.25 -11.82 12.25
CA LYS A 167 19.80 -12.12 12.34
C LYS A 167 19.46 -13.55 11.90
N GLY A 168 20.44 -14.35 11.54
CA GLY A 168 20.24 -15.73 11.07
C GLY A 168 19.84 -15.85 9.61
N TYR A 169 19.85 -14.76 8.86
CA TYR A 169 19.52 -14.78 7.44
C TYR A 169 20.76 -15.11 6.60
N SER A 170 20.61 -16.05 5.69
CA SER A 170 21.68 -16.57 4.83
C SER A 170 21.11 -17.07 3.51
N LYS A 171 21.99 -17.42 2.58
CA LYS A 171 21.57 -18.15 1.37
C LYS A 171 20.79 -19.43 1.69
N ASN A 172 21.18 -20.12 2.77
CA ASN A 172 20.49 -21.32 3.20
C ASN A 172 19.08 -21.02 3.70
N TYR A 173 18.89 -19.93 4.45
CA TYR A 173 17.57 -19.46 4.84
C TYR A 173 16.69 -19.20 3.62
N TYR A 174 17.21 -18.48 2.63
CA TYR A 174 16.50 -18.19 1.39
C TYR A 174 16.13 -19.48 0.64
N ILE A 175 17.06 -20.44 0.51
CA ILE A 175 16.79 -21.70 -0.18
C ILE A 175 15.65 -22.45 0.50
N THR A 176 15.73 -22.59 1.82
CA THR A 176 14.78 -23.43 2.58
C THR A 176 13.41 -22.77 2.71
N ASN A 177 13.35 -21.47 3.01
CA ASN A 177 12.10 -20.82 3.38
C ASN A 177 11.42 -20.10 2.20
N ILE A 178 12.12 -19.92 1.07
CA ILE A 178 11.57 -19.16 -0.05
C ILE A 178 11.76 -19.92 -1.37
N LYS A 179 13.01 -20.17 -1.79
CA LYS A 179 13.30 -20.71 -3.13
C LYS A 179 12.66 -22.08 -3.38
N ASN A 180 12.76 -23.00 -2.43
CA ASN A 180 12.16 -24.34 -2.56
C ASN A 180 10.64 -24.24 -2.60
N LEU A 181 10.02 -23.44 -1.71
CA LEU A 181 8.57 -23.22 -1.69
C LEU A 181 8.06 -22.61 -3.02
N VAL A 182 8.81 -21.66 -3.59
CA VAL A 182 8.49 -21.11 -4.92
C VAL A 182 8.58 -22.20 -5.98
N GLY A 183 9.62 -23.05 -5.94
CA GLY A 183 9.79 -24.18 -6.88
C GLY A 183 8.63 -25.18 -6.81
N ASP A 184 8.25 -25.56 -5.61
CA ASP A 184 7.11 -26.49 -5.37
C ASP A 184 5.79 -25.88 -5.87
N PHE A 185 5.57 -24.59 -5.60
CA PHE A 185 4.40 -23.88 -6.07
C PHE A 185 4.35 -23.77 -7.60
N GLU A 186 5.46 -23.47 -8.27
CA GLU A 186 5.53 -23.45 -9.73
C GLU A 186 5.23 -24.84 -10.34
N ALA A 187 5.74 -25.92 -9.74
CA ALA A 187 5.42 -27.27 -10.15
C ALA A 187 3.92 -27.58 -10.01
N GLU A 188 3.29 -27.12 -8.93
CA GLU A 188 1.85 -27.25 -8.71
C GLU A 188 1.04 -26.45 -9.76
N LEU A 189 1.44 -25.22 -10.08
CA LEU A 189 0.78 -24.44 -11.15
C LEU A 189 0.84 -25.14 -12.50
N VAL A 190 1.98 -25.76 -12.83
CA VAL A 190 2.12 -26.56 -14.07
C VAL A 190 1.17 -27.75 -14.07
N ARG A 191 1.03 -28.44 -12.92
CA ARG A 191 0.10 -29.58 -12.76
C ARG A 191 -1.36 -29.15 -12.97
N LEU A 192 -1.77 -28.04 -12.32
CA LEU A 192 -3.13 -27.49 -12.46
C LEU A 192 -3.43 -27.11 -13.90
N HIS A 193 -2.49 -26.45 -14.57
CA HIS A 193 -2.64 -26.08 -15.97
C HIS A 193 -2.83 -27.30 -16.89
N LYS A 194 -2.04 -28.36 -16.68
CA LYS A 194 -2.18 -29.63 -17.44
C LYS A 194 -3.54 -30.29 -17.24
N ASN A 195 -4.13 -30.12 -16.06
CA ASN A 195 -5.45 -30.68 -15.73
C ASN A 195 -6.62 -29.78 -16.16
N GLY A 196 -6.35 -28.63 -16.81
CA GLY A 196 -7.38 -27.64 -17.15
C GLY A 196 -7.98 -26.89 -15.97
N GLU A 197 -7.31 -26.91 -14.81
CA GLU A 197 -7.76 -26.23 -13.60
C GLU A 197 -7.30 -24.76 -13.59
N SER A 198 -8.14 -23.88 -13.04
CA SER A 198 -7.80 -22.46 -12.93
C SER A 198 -6.71 -22.20 -11.89
N SER A 199 -5.69 -21.42 -12.28
CA SER A 199 -4.67 -20.91 -11.39
C SER A 199 -4.84 -19.43 -11.04
N LYS A 200 -5.96 -18.80 -11.49
CA LYS A 200 -6.24 -17.37 -11.28
C LYS A 200 -6.23 -17.03 -9.78
N GLY A 201 -5.49 -15.99 -9.42
CA GLY A 201 -5.35 -15.51 -8.03
C GLY A 201 -4.43 -16.36 -7.14
N LYS A 202 -4.14 -17.62 -7.47
CA LYS A 202 -3.31 -18.50 -6.62
C LYS A 202 -1.89 -17.97 -6.44
N ARG A 203 -1.29 -17.41 -7.51
CA ARG A 203 0.06 -16.81 -7.44
C ARG A 203 0.11 -15.61 -6.49
N ARG A 204 -0.86 -14.70 -6.59
CA ARG A 204 -0.91 -13.54 -5.68
C ARG A 204 -1.07 -13.99 -4.22
N ALA A 205 -1.99 -14.90 -3.96
CA ALA A 205 -2.21 -15.44 -2.62
C ALA A 205 -0.96 -16.14 -2.05
N PHE A 206 -0.27 -16.93 -2.87
CA PHE A 206 0.98 -17.58 -2.48
C PHE A 206 2.09 -16.57 -2.16
N ASN A 207 2.30 -15.57 -3.03
CA ASN A 207 3.32 -14.55 -2.84
C ASN A 207 3.07 -13.74 -1.56
N LYS A 208 1.81 -13.34 -1.30
CA LYS A 208 1.43 -12.65 -0.07
C LYS A 208 1.69 -13.49 1.17
N LYS A 209 1.27 -14.76 1.14
CA LYS A 209 1.55 -15.68 2.24
C LYS A 209 3.05 -15.80 2.49
N LEU A 210 3.84 -16.00 1.43
CA LEU A 210 5.29 -16.13 1.53
C LEU A 210 5.95 -14.86 2.09
N PHE A 211 5.48 -13.69 1.67
CA PHE A 211 5.92 -12.40 2.21
C PHE A 211 5.60 -12.31 3.70
N ASN A 212 4.36 -12.58 4.10
CA ASN A 212 3.92 -12.46 5.50
C ASN A 212 4.65 -13.44 6.41
N ASP A 213 4.84 -14.69 5.99
CA ASP A 213 5.59 -15.70 6.72
C ASP A 213 7.08 -15.31 6.91
N ASN A 214 7.62 -14.43 6.05
CA ASN A 214 9.03 -14.00 6.05
C ASN A 214 9.20 -12.48 6.14
N GLN A 215 8.24 -11.75 6.67
CA GLN A 215 8.20 -10.27 6.65
C GLN A 215 9.48 -9.61 7.16
N ASN A 216 10.02 -10.10 8.29
CA ASN A 216 11.26 -9.57 8.84
C ASN A 216 12.44 -9.70 7.87
N PHE A 217 12.55 -10.83 7.18
CA PHE A 217 13.59 -11.02 6.17
C PHE A 217 13.38 -10.07 4.99
N PHE A 218 12.17 -9.98 4.46
CA PHE A 218 11.85 -9.08 3.36
C PHE A 218 12.04 -7.59 3.70
N THR A 219 11.91 -7.21 4.96
CA THR A 219 12.29 -5.87 5.43
C THR A 219 13.76 -5.55 5.13
N PHE A 220 14.68 -6.50 5.37
CA PHE A 220 16.09 -6.30 5.03
C PHE A 220 16.33 -6.29 3.53
N VAL A 221 15.66 -7.15 2.79
CA VAL A 221 15.72 -7.20 1.33
C VAL A 221 15.27 -5.87 0.74
N PHE A 222 14.15 -5.31 1.23
CA PHE A 222 13.66 -4.02 0.75
C PHE A 222 14.56 -2.85 1.12
N LYS A 223 15.12 -2.83 2.32
CA LYS A 223 16.13 -1.82 2.70
C LYS A 223 17.34 -1.87 1.78
N HIS A 224 17.79 -3.05 1.39
CA HIS A 224 18.87 -3.20 0.41
C HIS A 224 18.44 -2.73 -1.00
N TRP A 225 17.20 -3.04 -1.40
CA TRP A 225 16.60 -2.58 -2.66
C TRP A 225 16.55 -1.06 -2.76
N LEU A 226 16.17 -0.36 -1.66
CA LEU A 226 16.12 1.10 -1.57
C LEU A 226 17.50 1.76 -1.76
N HIS A 227 18.58 1.11 -1.34
CA HIS A 227 19.94 1.63 -1.49
C HIS A 227 20.59 1.23 -2.82
N ASN A 228 19.94 0.41 -3.64
CA ASN A 228 20.47 0.03 -4.94
C ASN A 228 20.26 1.17 -5.95
N LYS A 229 21.36 1.65 -6.55
CA LYS A 229 21.37 2.77 -7.51
C LYS A 229 20.45 2.53 -8.71
N VAL A 230 20.24 1.28 -9.12
CA VAL A 230 19.35 0.90 -10.23
C VAL A 230 17.91 1.32 -9.96
N ASN A 231 17.49 1.27 -8.69
CA ASN A 231 16.11 1.56 -8.29
C ASN A 231 15.87 3.06 -7.99
N LYS A 232 16.95 3.86 -7.96
CA LYS A 232 16.88 5.28 -7.56
C LYS A 232 15.83 6.07 -8.35
N ALA A 233 15.76 5.88 -9.66
CA ALA A 233 14.81 6.62 -10.50
C ALA A 233 13.34 6.37 -10.11
N GLU A 234 12.99 5.13 -9.77
CA GLU A 234 11.64 4.77 -9.32
C GLU A 234 11.34 5.32 -7.91
N ILE A 235 12.33 5.29 -7.04
CA ILE A 235 12.25 5.82 -5.66
C ILE A 235 12.06 7.34 -5.70
N ASP A 236 12.86 8.04 -6.53
CA ASP A 236 12.77 9.49 -6.70
C ASP A 236 11.45 9.89 -7.39
N ARG A 237 10.96 9.08 -8.35
CA ARG A 237 9.64 9.29 -8.97
C ARG A 237 8.54 9.31 -7.93
N PHE A 238 8.46 8.26 -7.10
CA PHE A 238 7.43 8.18 -6.05
C PHE A 238 7.52 9.35 -5.08
N TYR A 239 8.73 9.71 -4.64
CA TYR A 239 8.94 10.87 -3.77
C TYR A 239 8.40 12.17 -4.38
N ASN A 240 8.72 12.45 -5.64
CA ASN A 240 8.29 13.66 -6.34
C ASN A 240 6.77 13.69 -6.60
N GLU A 241 6.19 12.53 -6.93
CA GLU A 241 4.75 12.40 -7.09
C GLU A 241 4.02 12.62 -5.76
N LEU A 242 4.49 12.01 -4.67
CA LEU A 242 3.93 12.19 -3.33
C LEU A 242 4.06 13.65 -2.86
N HIS A 243 5.20 14.31 -3.12
CA HIS A 243 5.38 15.74 -2.87
C HIS A 243 4.36 16.58 -3.65
N THR A 244 4.18 16.29 -4.94
CA THR A 244 3.17 16.99 -5.77
C THR A 244 1.76 16.84 -5.20
N LEU A 245 1.40 15.65 -4.72
CA LEU A 245 0.11 15.40 -4.08
C LEU A 245 0.00 16.10 -2.72
N PHE A 246 1.07 16.10 -1.93
CA PHE A 246 1.10 16.85 -0.68
C PHE A 246 0.78 18.33 -0.90
N LEU A 247 1.42 18.99 -1.87
CA LEU A 247 1.16 20.39 -2.18
C LEU A 247 -0.30 20.67 -2.55
N LYS A 248 -0.99 19.72 -3.16
CA LYS A 248 -2.41 19.83 -3.51
C LYS A 248 -3.33 19.58 -2.32
N VAL A 249 -2.99 18.63 -1.44
CA VAL A 249 -3.89 18.16 -0.37
C VAL A 249 -3.68 18.95 0.93
N ALA A 250 -2.46 19.38 1.25
CA ALA A 250 -2.11 20.08 2.47
C ALA A 250 -3.03 21.27 2.82
N PRO A 251 -3.44 22.14 1.85
CA PRO A 251 -4.33 23.27 2.15
C PRO A 251 -5.70 22.84 2.68
N TYR A 252 -6.20 21.66 2.31
CA TYR A 252 -7.48 21.16 2.82
C TYR A 252 -7.43 20.72 4.28
N HIS A 253 -6.22 20.55 4.82
CA HIS A 253 -5.95 20.20 6.22
C HIS A 253 -5.33 21.35 7.00
N GLU A 254 -5.40 22.58 6.48
CA GLU A 254 -4.76 23.75 7.08
C GLU A 254 -3.25 23.57 7.32
N ILE A 255 -2.61 22.70 6.54
CA ILE A 255 -1.17 22.47 6.55
C ILE A 255 -0.53 23.45 5.57
N ASN A 256 0.53 24.14 6.02
CA ASN A 256 1.28 25.03 5.12
C ASN A 256 2.06 24.19 4.09
N PRO A 257 1.78 24.34 2.77
CA PRO A 257 2.51 23.59 1.74
C PRO A 257 4.04 23.76 1.78
N LYS A 258 4.52 24.88 2.36
CA LYS A 258 5.96 25.14 2.53
C LYS A 258 6.64 24.29 3.60
N GLU A 259 5.89 23.49 4.35
CA GLU A 259 6.51 22.54 5.29
C GLU A 259 7.30 21.44 4.58
N TRP A 260 7.00 21.23 3.31
CA TRP A 260 7.78 20.33 2.45
C TRP A 260 8.47 21.13 1.33
N THR A 261 9.46 21.94 1.70
CA THR A 261 10.30 22.73 0.75
C THR A 261 11.76 22.65 1.12
#